data_17fac5fd058a07f4c5fe934ba8e05ff0
#
_entry.id   17fac5fd058a07f4c5fe934ba8e05ff0
#
_cell.length_a   1.000
_cell.length_b   1.000
_cell.length_c   1.000
_cell.angle_alpha   90.00
_cell.angle_beta   90.00
_cell.angle_gamma   90.00
#
_symmetry.space_group_name_H-M   'P 1'
#
loop_
_entity.id
_entity.type
_entity.pdbx_description
1 polymer ?
#
loop_
_entity_poly.entity_id
_entity_poly.type
_entity_poly.pdbx_seq_one_letter_code
_entity_poly.pdbx_strand_id
1 'polypeptide(L)'
;MMRNVVISVKRLKAKHWLIIVLISYILCDYFGLLLYLKQSSYDADFSYPFEGDVASLVAQLKAGDKPKQKPVYEHDYFLYKSASDACLDEDGVRYEQLRVTFLVKSAVGHKDRRDVIRRTWGFPRRFSDVPMRTVFLLGHAPDDVKLEAEVEAEAREHKDIVQGSFVDTYFNNTIKTGMGLRWAVEHCPKSRFYMFVDDDYYVSARNLLRFLRNPVNYPGYLQEDVITFDEEKLKEQIKSRHLNQVMEEEEKESETFDPIHLRHLNQLVDFDLPDDVRLFTGFVFPRSRPHRHKSSKWFVDLEEYPYDFWPPYVTAGAYVLSREALLDMYFTSYYTKVTKRI
;
A
#
# COMPACT_ATOMS: atom_id res chain seq x y z
N MET A 1 -1.69 -50.81 -24.77
CA MET A 1 -2.46 -50.34 -23.59
C MET A 1 -3.76 -49.60 -23.94
N MET A 2 -3.76 -48.68 -24.90
CA MET A 2 -4.98 -47.90 -25.30
C MET A 2 -6.13 -48.71 -25.87
N ARG A 3 -5.89 -49.84 -26.59
CA ARG A 3 -6.94 -50.68 -27.22
C ARG A 3 -7.86 -51.37 -26.20
N ASN A 4 -7.31 -51.76 -25.04
CA ASN A 4 -8.06 -52.41 -23.97
C ASN A 4 -8.96 -51.46 -23.16
N VAL A 5 -8.58 -50.20 -23.06
CA VAL A 5 -9.38 -49.15 -22.35
C VAL A 5 -10.60 -48.78 -23.16
N VAL A 6 -10.49 -48.63 -24.49
CA VAL A 6 -11.64 -48.30 -25.37
C VAL A 6 -12.67 -49.45 -25.41
N ILE A 7 -12.27 -50.70 -25.32
CA ILE A 7 -13.16 -51.85 -25.30
C ILE A 7 -13.94 -51.92 -23.96
N SER A 8 -13.27 -51.56 -22.85
CA SER A 8 -13.90 -51.53 -21.52
C SER A 8 -15.04 -50.48 -21.42
N VAL A 9 -14.82 -49.31 -22.02
CA VAL A 9 -15.81 -48.21 -22.01
C VAL A 9 -17.11 -48.57 -22.75
N LYS A 10 -17.05 -49.34 -23.83
CA LYS A 10 -18.24 -49.76 -24.62
C LYS A 10 -19.16 -50.74 -23.87
N ARG A 11 -18.73 -51.35 -22.78
CA ARG A 11 -19.54 -52.29 -21.96
C ARG A 11 -20.21 -51.68 -20.75
N LEU A 12 -20.05 -50.38 -20.51
CA LEU A 12 -20.69 -49.68 -19.37
C LEU A 12 -22.20 -49.61 -19.59
N LYS A 13 -22.98 -50.05 -18.57
CA LYS A 13 -24.43 -49.91 -18.57
C LYS A 13 -24.79 -48.41 -18.46
N ALA A 14 -25.96 -48.00 -18.98
CA ALA A 14 -26.41 -46.61 -18.96
C ALA A 14 -26.28 -45.92 -17.58
N LYS A 15 -26.56 -46.68 -16.49
CA LYS A 15 -26.40 -46.19 -15.12
C LYS A 15 -24.96 -45.77 -14.77
N HIS A 16 -23.95 -46.42 -15.30
CA HIS A 16 -22.55 -46.05 -15.05
C HIS A 16 -22.17 -44.78 -15.82
N TRP A 17 -22.72 -44.58 -17.02
CA TRP A 17 -22.57 -43.36 -17.77
C TRP A 17 -23.17 -42.15 -17.03
N LEU A 18 -24.36 -42.31 -16.46
CA LEU A 18 -24.97 -41.26 -15.64
C LEU A 18 -24.12 -40.89 -14.43
N ILE A 19 -23.55 -41.87 -13.75
CA ILE A 19 -22.62 -41.62 -12.62
C ILE A 19 -21.36 -40.88 -13.09
N ILE A 20 -20.78 -41.30 -14.20
CA ILE A 20 -19.57 -40.64 -14.76
C ILE A 20 -19.87 -39.16 -15.12
N VAL A 21 -21.02 -38.93 -15.80
CA VAL A 21 -21.44 -37.56 -16.15
C VAL A 21 -21.68 -36.72 -14.90
N LEU A 22 -22.32 -37.25 -13.88
CA LEU A 22 -22.56 -36.56 -12.62
C LEU A 22 -21.25 -36.22 -11.91
N ILE A 23 -20.32 -37.19 -11.82
CA ILE A 23 -19.01 -36.95 -11.21
C ILE A 23 -18.24 -35.89 -12.02
N SER A 24 -18.24 -35.99 -13.35
CA SER A 24 -17.60 -35.02 -14.23
C SER A 24 -18.20 -33.62 -14.03
N TYR A 25 -19.51 -33.49 -13.94
CA TYR A 25 -20.18 -32.25 -13.66
C TYR A 25 -19.73 -31.64 -12.30
N ILE A 26 -19.76 -32.47 -11.25
CA ILE A 26 -19.30 -32.03 -9.90
C ILE A 26 -17.85 -31.61 -9.92
N LEU A 27 -16.98 -32.33 -10.62
CA LEU A 27 -15.58 -31.94 -10.76
C LEU A 27 -15.41 -30.62 -11.55
N CYS A 28 -16.13 -30.47 -12.66
CA CYS A 28 -16.12 -29.23 -13.45
C CYS A 28 -16.61 -28.05 -12.62
N ASP A 29 -17.65 -28.22 -11.82
CA ASP A 29 -18.15 -27.18 -10.92
C ASP A 29 -17.15 -26.86 -9.80
N TYR A 30 -16.56 -27.91 -9.18
CA TYR A 30 -15.56 -27.74 -8.11
C TYR A 30 -14.30 -27.03 -8.59
N PHE A 31 -13.78 -27.37 -9.78
CA PHE A 31 -12.65 -26.70 -10.39
C PHE A 31 -13.00 -25.36 -11.06
N GLY A 32 -14.26 -24.94 -11.00
CA GLY A 32 -14.73 -23.65 -11.51
C GLY A 32 -14.83 -23.58 -13.04
N LEU A 33 -14.74 -24.71 -13.75
CA LEU A 33 -14.80 -24.71 -15.22
C LEU A 33 -16.12 -24.16 -15.73
N LEU A 34 -17.22 -24.46 -15.04
CA LEU A 34 -18.55 -23.94 -15.39
C LEU A 34 -18.66 -22.42 -15.18
N LEU A 35 -17.94 -21.89 -14.19
CA LEU A 35 -17.88 -20.45 -13.93
C LEU A 35 -17.07 -19.75 -15.04
N TYR A 36 -15.94 -20.32 -15.45
CA TYR A 36 -15.16 -19.79 -16.59
C TYR A 36 -15.96 -19.67 -17.89
N LEU A 37 -16.88 -20.60 -18.15
CA LEU A 37 -17.74 -20.57 -19.35
C LEU A 37 -18.85 -19.50 -19.29
N LYS A 38 -19.18 -19.01 -18.10
CA LYS A 38 -20.25 -18.02 -17.86
C LYS A 38 -19.72 -16.60 -17.62
N GLN A 39 -18.42 -16.39 -17.67
CA GLN A 39 -17.84 -15.08 -17.47
C GLN A 39 -18.15 -14.13 -18.62
N SER A 40 -18.37 -12.85 -18.28
CA SER A 40 -18.43 -11.76 -19.26
C SER A 40 -17.01 -11.35 -19.69
N SER A 41 -16.90 -10.77 -20.87
CA SER A 41 -15.65 -10.28 -21.38
C SER A 41 -15.28 -8.96 -20.70
N TYR A 42 -14.08 -8.90 -20.09
CA TYR A 42 -13.57 -7.66 -19.54
C TYR A 42 -13.37 -6.61 -20.63
N ASP A 43 -12.79 -6.99 -21.75
CA ASP A 43 -12.46 -6.07 -22.83
C ASP A 43 -13.69 -5.49 -23.55
N ALA A 44 -14.83 -6.23 -23.54
CA ALA A 44 -16.05 -5.82 -24.22
C ALA A 44 -17.08 -5.15 -23.30
N ASP A 45 -17.21 -5.64 -22.08
CA ASP A 45 -18.37 -5.34 -21.22
C ASP A 45 -18.01 -4.51 -19.99
N PHE A 46 -16.71 -4.42 -19.61
CA PHE A 46 -16.30 -3.67 -18.43
C PHE A 46 -16.24 -2.17 -18.70
N SER A 47 -16.75 -1.38 -17.77
CA SER A 47 -16.66 0.09 -17.83
C SER A 47 -16.39 0.67 -16.44
N TYR A 48 -15.60 1.75 -16.39
CA TYR A 48 -15.40 2.56 -15.20
C TYR A 48 -16.34 3.78 -15.19
N PRO A 49 -16.72 4.29 -13.99
CA PRO A 49 -16.57 3.67 -12.67
C PRO A 49 -17.55 2.51 -12.49
N PHE A 50 -17.07 1.45 -11.85
CA PHE A 50 -17.88 0.22 -11.65
C PHE A 50 -19.09 0.48 -10.71
N GLU A 51 -18.95 1.37 -9.76
CA GLU A 51 -19.96 1.64 -8.71
C GLU A 51 -20.58 3.06 -8.79
N GLY A 52 -20.58 3.68 -9.96
CA GLY A 52 -21.15 4.99 -10.20
C GLY A 52 -20.12 6.12 -10.17
N ASP A 53 -20.57 7.38 -10.06
CA ASP A 53 -19.70 8.56 -10.13
C ASP A 53 -18.97 8.83 -8.80
N VAL A 54 -18.08 7.92 -8.42
CA VAL A 54 -17.28 8.02 -7.18
C VAL A 54 -16.37 9.25 -7.22
N ALA A 55 -15.90 9.68 -8.40
CA ALA A 55 -15.02 10.83 -8.56
C ALA A 55 -15.69 12.12 -8.07
N SER A 56 -16.96 12.33 -8.43
CA SER A 56 -17.75 13.49 -7.95
C SER A 56 -17.94 13.44 -6.42
N LEU A 57 -18.20 12.27 -5.85
CA LEU A 57 -18.38 12.10 -4.41
C LEU A 57 -17.08 12.41 -3.65
N VAL A 58 -15.93 11.95 -4.16
CA VAL A 58 -14.61 12.25 -3.59
C VAL A 58 -14.32 13.76 -3.65
N ALA A 59 -14.63 14.42 -4.76
CA ALA A 59 -14.45 15.86 -4.90
C ALA A 59 -15.28 16.64 -3.86
N GLN A 60 -16.54 16.26 -3.65
CA GLN A 60 -17.42 16.87 -2.62
C GLN A 60 -16.83 16.67 -1.22
N LEU A 61 -16.39 15.45 -0.86
CA LEU A 61 -15.79 15.18 0.45
C LEU A 61 -14.50 15.97 0.68
N LYS A 62 -13.65 16.11 -0.34
CA LYS A 62 -12.44 16.95 -0.27
C LYS A 62 -12.74 18.42 -0.06
N ALA A 63 -13.86 18.90 -0.62
CA ALA A 63 -14.34 20.27 -0.39
C ALA A 63 -14.99 20.48 0.99
N GLY A 64 -15.17 19.41 1.78
CA GLY A 64 -15.84 19.44 3.08
C GLY A 64 -17.37 19.35 2.98
N ASP A 65 -17.90 19.10 1.79
CA ASP A 65 -19.33 18.93 1.55
C ASP A 65 -19.79 17.53 1.98
N LYS A 66 -21.08 17.42 2.32
CA LYS A 66 -21.70 16.12 2.61
C LYS A 66 -22.45 15.64 1.36
N PRO A 67 -21.99 14.58 0.69
CA PRO A 67 -22.72 13.98 -0.43
C PRO A 67 -24.12 13.51 0.00
N LYS A 68 -25.09 13.65 -0.91
CA LYS A 68 -26.46 13.15 -0.68
C LYS A 68 -26.53 11.61 -0.68
N GLN A 69 -25.62 10.98 -1.40
CA GLN A 69 -25.50 9.53 -1.44
C GLN A 69 -24.92 9.01 -0.11
N LYS A 70 -25.58 8.02 0.48
CA LYS A 70 -25.08 7.37 1.69
C LYS A 70 -23.84 6.52 1.37
N PRO A 71 -22.86 6.45 2.29
CA PRO A 71 -21.75 5.53 2.17
C PRO A 71 -22.23 4.08 2.00
N VAL A 72 -21.52 3.33 1.19
CA VAL A 72 -21.70 1.87 1.03
C VAL A 72 -20.97 1.13 2.15
N TYR A 73 -19.89 1.72 2.67
CA TYR A 73 -19.08 1.19 3.75
C TYR A 73 -18.79 2.29 4.78
N GLU A 74 -19.19 2.09 6.01
CA GLU A 74 -19.14 3.11 7.09
C GLU A 74 -17.98 2.91 8.05
N HIS A 75 -16.92 2.24 7.77
CA HIS A 75 -15.76 2.07 8.68
C HIS A 75 -16.16 1.97 10.17
N ASP A 76 -17.08 1.06 10.49
CA ASP A 76 -17.79 0.91 11.78
C ASP A 76 -16.95 0.22 12.89
N TYR A 77 -15.64 0.31 12.79
CA TYR A 77 -14.72 -0.14 13.83
C TYR A 77 -14.19 1.06 14.63
N PHE A 78 -13.89 0.83 15.89
CA PHE A 78 -13.17 1.78 16.73
C PHE A 78 -11.72 1.33 16.98
N LEU A 79 -10.88 2.26 17.40
CA LEU A 79 -9.48 1.97 17.70
C LEU A 79 -9.32 1.72 19.19
N TYR A 80 -8.83 0.53 19.56
CA TYR A 80 -8.36 0.23 20.91
C TYR A 80 -7.06 0.97 21.23
N LYS A 81 -6.17 1.10 20.22
CA LYS A 81 -4.91 1.82 20.29
C LYS A 81 -4.78 2.66 19.02
N SER A 82 -4.46 3.93 19.18
CA SER A 82 -4.43 4.87 18.07
C SER A 82 -3.02 5.30 17.67
N ALA A 83 -1.99 5.02 18.48
CA ALA A 83 -0.65 5.57 18.25
C ALA A 83 -0.70 7.06 17.84
N SER A 84 -1.55 7.87 18.49
CA SER A 84 -1.87 9.26 18.11
C SER A 84 -0.63 10.16 18.03
N ASP A 85 0.39 9.82 18.83
CA ASP A 85 1.60 10.63 18.98
C ASP A 85 2.73 10.17 18.03
N ALA A 86 2.49 9.10 17.24
CA ALA A 86 3.53 8.55 16.37
C ALA A 86 4.06 9.57 15.33
N CYS A 87 3.24 10.55 14.94
CA CYS A 87 3.62 11.61 13.99
C CYS A 87 3.83 12.98 14.66
N LEU A 88 4.11 12.98 15.96
CA LEU A 88 4.60 14.13 16.70
C LEU A 88 6.11 14.05 16.90
N ASP A 89 6.76 15.20 17.02
CA ASP A 89 8.18 15.28 17.40
C ASP A 89 8.37 15.08 18.92
N GLU A 90 9.59 15.28 19.40
CA GLU A 90 9.93 15.11 20.82
C GLU A 90 9.28 16.18 21.72
N ASP A 91 8.91 17.32 21.16
CA ASP A 91 8.23 18.42 21.85
C ASP A 91 6.70 18.28 21.78
N GLY A 92 6.18 17.20 21.19
CA GLY A 92 4.76 16.95 21.01
C GLY A 92 4.12 17.79 19.91
N VAL A 93 4.94 18.41 19.06
CA VAL A 93 4.49 19.17 17.89
C VAL A 93 4.40 18.23 16.69
N ARG A 94 3.37 18.41 15.88
CA ARG A 94 3.23 17.62 14.66
C ARG A 94 4.35 17.95 13.67
N TYR A 95 5.02 16.92 13.14
CA TYR A 95 6.00 17.14 12.09
C TYR A 95 5.42 17.96 10.94
N GLU A 96 6.07 19.03 10.55
CA GLU A 96 5.64 19.84 9.41
C GLU A 96 5.76 19.06 8.09
N GLN A 97 6.79 18.24 7.97
CA GLN A 97 7.02 17.38 6.80
C GLN A 97 7.64 16.05 7.22
N LEU A 98 6.86 14.99 7.17
CA LEU A 98 7.36 13.63 7.17
C LEU A 98 7.58 13.17 5.73
N ARG A 99 8.74 12.58 5.45
CA ARG A 99 9.00 12.08 4.09
C ARG A 99 8.20 10.84 3.77
N VAL A 100 8.22 9.86 4.67
CA VAL A 100 7.49 8.59 4.52
C VAL A 100 6.94 8.14 5.86
N THR A 101 5.69 7.70 5.84
CA THR A 101 5.09 6.94 6.93
C THR A 101 4.86 5.50 6.47
N PHE A 102 5.51 4.56 7.14
CA PHE A 102 5.28 3.13 6.93
C PHE A 102 4.07 2.68 7.72
N LEU A 103 3.11 2.10 7.04
CA LEU A 103 1.88 1.50 7.57
C LEU A 103 2.01 -0.01 7.42
N VAL A 104 2.56 -0.66 8.44
CA VAL A 104 2.91 -2.09 8.39
C VAL A 104 1.73 -2.93 8.83
N LYS A 105 1.16 -3.69 7.91
CA LYS A 105 0.08 -4.65 8.23
C LYS A 105 0.69 -5.86 8.91
N SER A 106 0.38 -6.06 10.17
CA SER A 106 0.93 -7.15 10.99
C SER A 106 -0.17 -7.96 11.64
N ALA A 107 0.08 -9.24 11.89
CA ALA A 107 -0.82 -10.03 12.71
C ALA A 107 -0.51 -9.81 14.20
N VAL A 108 -1.53 -9.95 15.04
CA VAL A 108 -1.43 -9.75 16.50
C VAL A 108 -0.25 -10.53 17.09
N GLY A 109 -0.08 -11.80 16.72
CA GLY A 109 0.98 -12.68 17.21
C GLY A 109 2.39 -12.45 16.63
N HIS A 110 2.59 -11.54 15.69
CA HIS A 110 3.87 -11.36 15.00
C HIS A 110 4.78 -10.31 15.67
N LYS A 111 4.85 -10.30 17.01
CA LYS A 111 5.70 -9.34 17.74
C LYS A 111 7.17 -9.41 17.32
N ASP A 112 7.72 -10.61 17.12
CA ASP A 112 9.09 -10.84 16.68
C ASP A 112 9.40 -10.16 15.34
N ARG A 113 8.47 -10.21 14.37
CA ARG A 113 8.62 -9.51 13.07
C ARG A 113 8.58 -8.00 13.26
N ARG A 114 7.67 -7.47 14.08
CA ARG A 114 7.62 -6.03 14.38
C ARG A 114 8.91 -5.56 15.04
N ASP A 115 9.47 -6.33 15.97
CA ASP A 115 10.74 -6.01 16.61
C ASP A 115 11.93 -6.01 15.63
N VAL A 116 11.94 -6.92 14.64
CA VAL A 116 12.93 -6.90 13.57
C VAL A 116 12.77 -5.65 12.71
N ILE A 117 11.56 -5.29 12.34
CA ILE A 117 11.28 -4.09 11.52
C ILE A 117 11.74 -2.83 12.26
N ARG A 118 11.41 -2.67 13.55
CA ARG A 118 11.84 -1.52 14.38
C ARG A 118 13.35 -1.36 14.42
N ARG A 119 14.09 -2.47 14.45
CA ARG A 119 15.57 -2.46 14.51
C ARG A 119 16.24 -2.35 13.14
N THR A 120 15.50 -2.51 12.07
CA THR A 120 16.05 -2.55 10.70
C THR A 120 15.51 -1.42 9.84
N TRP A 121 14.71 -1.72 8.85
CA TRP A 121 14.25 -0.76 7.85
C TRP A 121 13.19 0.22 8.35
N GLY A 122 12.43 -0.17 9.37
CA GLY A 122 11.41 0.67 10.00
C GLY A 122 11.95 1.61 11.10
N PHE A 123 13.27 1.62 11.35
CA PHE A 123 13.86 2.47 12.38
C PHE A 123 13.71 3.96 12.02
N PRO A 124 13.00 4.78 12.82
CA PRO A 124 12.64 6.15 12.46
C PRO A 124 13.83 7.09 12.24
N ARG A 125 14.95 6.86 12.95
CA ARG A 125 16.18 7.68 12.86
C ARG A 125 17.26 7.04 11.98
N ARG A 126 16.87 6.16 11.04
CA ARG A 126 17.82 5.48 10.15
C ARG A 126 18.62 6.47 9.28
N PHE A 127 17.98 7.56 8.88
CA PHE A 127 18.58 8.67 8.17
C PHE A 127 18.31 9.93 9.00
N SER A 128 19.36 10.60 9.45
CA SER A 128 19.27 11.74 10.37
C SER A 128 18.54 12.95 9.78
N ASP A 129 18.63 13.08 8.44
CA ASP A 129 18.13 14.20 7.65
C ASP A 129 16.76 13.96 7.00
N VAL A 130 16.23 12.73 7.10
CA VAL A 130 14.96 12.37 6.49
C VAL A 130 13.99 11.82 7.53
N PRO A 131 13.03 12.62 8.00
CA PRO A 131 12.06 12.17 9.00
C PRO A 131 11.13 11.11 8.42
N MET A 132 11.11 9.95 9.07
CA MET A 132 10.25 8.82 8.75
C MET A 132 9.54 8.33 10.00
N ARG A 133 8.40 7.68 9.82
CA ARG A 133 7.67 7.03 10.91
C ARG A 133 7.20 5.66 10.48
N THR A 134 7.07 4.77 11.47
CA THR A 134 6.56 3.42 11.27
C THR A 134 5.48 3.16 12.30
N VAL A 135 4.32 2.68 11.84
CA VAL A 135 3.24 2.18 12.70
C VAL A 135 2.79 0.81 12.23
N PHE A 136 2.35 0.00 13.19
CA PHE A 136 1.89 -1.35 12.94
C PHE A 136 0.38 -1.42 13.05
N LEU A 137 -0.27 -1.89 11.99
CA LEU A 137 -1.72 -2.01 11.90
C LEU A 137 -2.14 -3.43 12.31
N LEU A 138 -2.86 -3.55 13.40
CA LEU A 138 -3.33 -4.81 13.97
C LEU A 138 -4.88 -4.84 14.05
N GLY A 139 -5.46 -6.03 13.91
CA GLY A 139 -6.80 -6.29 14.41
C GLY A 139 -6.76 -6.73 15.86
N HIS A 140 -7.82 -7.40 16.33
CA HIS A 140 -8.02 -7.87 17.69
C HIS A 140 -8.10 -9.41 17.73
N ALA A 141 -7.57 -10.01 18.78
CA ALA A 141 -7.62 -11.45 19.05
C ALA A 141 -8.50 -11.72 20.29
N PRO A 142 -9.84 -11.63 20.19
CA PRO A 142 -10.74 -11.65 21.35
C PRO A 142 -10.66 -12.93 22.18
N ASP A 143 -10.28 -14.03 21.56
CA ASP A 143 -10.21 -15.35 22.22
C ASP A 143 -8.86 -15.61 22.90
N ASP A 144 -7.87 -14.72 22.75
CA ASP A 144 -6.53 -14.86 23.35
C ASP A 144 -6.18 -13.66 24.25
N VAL A 145 -6.66 -13.72 25.47
CA VAL A 145 -6.44 -12.67 26.50
C VAL A 145 -4.96 -12.46 26.79
N LYS A 146 -4.14 -13.53 26.72
CA LYS A 146 -2.70 -13.43 26.97
C LYS A 146 -2.02 -12.65 25.87
N LEU A 147 -2.33 -12.97 24.62
CA LEU A 147 -1.78 -12.28 23.44
C LEU A 147 -2.18 -10.80 23.44
N GLU A 148 -3.43 -10.47 23.79
CA GLU A 148 -3.88 -9.08 23.92
C GLU A 148 -3.13 -8.32 25.03
N ALA A 149 -2.83 -8.97 26.15
CA ALA A 149 -2.01 -8.36 27.20
C ALA A 149 -0.57 -8.11 26.74
N GLU A 150 0.00 -8.99 25.91
CA GLU A 150 1.32 -8.80 25.30
C GLU A 150 1.31 -7.60 24.33
N VAL A 151 0.27 -7.46 23.49
CA VAL A 151 0.10 -6.31 22.62
C VAL A 151 -0.10 -5.01 23.39
N GLU A 152 -0.81 -5.05 24.52
CA GLU A 152 -0.98 -3.89 25.40
C GLU A 152 0.35 -3.43 25.99
N ALA A 153 1.20 -4.37 26.41
CA ALA A 153 2.54 -4.05 26.90
C ALA A 153 3.43 -3.47 25.80
N GLU A 154 3.42 -4.08 24.62
CA GLU A 154 4.15 -3.63 23.44
C GLU A 154 3.73 -2.22 23.01
N ALA A 155 2.42 -1.94 22.96
CA ALA A 155 1.90 -0.63 22.57
C ALA A 155 2.30 0.47 23.58
N ARG A 156 2.36 0.16 24.86
CA ARG A 156 2.85 1.10 25.89
C ARG A 156 4.33 1.41 25.76
N GLU A 157 5.13 0.40 25.41
CA GLU A 157 6.58 0.53 25.28
C GLU A 157 6.96 1.32 24.01
N HIS A 158 6.37 0.95 22.86
CA HIS A 158 6.82 1.47 21.56
C HIS A 158 5.95 2.61 21.00
N LYS A 159 4.69 2.75 21.44
CA LYS A 159 3.75 3.80 21.02
C LYS A 159 3.53 3.87 19.50
N ASP A 160 3.67 2.74 18.81
CA ASP A 160 3.63 2.63 17.34
C ASP A 160 2.57 1.62 16.84
N ILE A 161 1.67 1.16 17.74
CA ILE A 161 0.62 0.20 17.38
C ILE A 161 -0.72 0.91 17.21
N VAL A 162 -1.34 0.67 16.06
CA VAL A 162 -2.73 1.02 15.73
C VAL A 162 -3.54 -0.27 15.72
N GLN A 163 -4.46 -0.43 16.69
CA GLN A 163 -5.24 -1.65 16.84
C GLN A 163 -6.73 -1.37 16.70
N GLY A 164 -7.39 -2.03 15.74
CA GLY A 164 -8.83 -1.93 15.52
C GLY A 164 -9.63 -3.01 16.23
N SER A 165 -10.94 -2.77 16.44
CA SER A 165 -11.86 -3.67 17.12
C SER A 165 -12.30 -4.88 16.29
N PHE A 166 -11.95 -4.96 15.02
CA PHE A 166 -12.25 -6.10 14.17
C PHE A 166 -11.31 -7.29 14.45
N VAL A 167 -11.81 -8.51 14.30
CA VAL A 167 -11.01 -9.73 14.50
C VAL A 167 -9.88 -9.80 13.48
N ASP A 168 -8.65 -10.08 13.97
CA ASP A 168 -7.47 -10.18 13.12
C ASP A 168 -7.46 -11.49 12.34
N THR A 169 -7.94 -11.45 11.12
CA THR A 169 -7.95 -12.57 10.20
C THR A 169 -7.44 -12.16 8.82
N TYR A 170 -7.01 -13.12 8.03
CA TYR A 170 -6.63 -12.90 6.64
C TYR A 170 -7.73 -12.16 5.83
N PHE A 171 -8.98 -12.51 6.07
CA PHE A 171 -10.13 -11.92 5.35
C PHE A 171 -10.45 -10.48 5.75
N ASN A 172 -9.96 -10.04 6.91
CA ASN A 172 -10.13 -8.67 7.39
C ASN A 172 -8.94 -7.76 7.04
N ASN A 173 -8.04 -8.21 6.16
CA ASN A 173 -6.90 -7.42 5.73
C ASN A 173 -7.32 -6.14 4.98
N THR A 174 -8.44 -6.16 4.25
CA THR A 174 -9.02 -4.98 3.62
C THR A 174 -9.51 -3.96 4.65
N ILE A 175 -10.13 -4.44 5.75
CA ILE A 175 -10.54 -3.57 6.88
C ILE A 175 -9.30 -2.95 7.52
N LYS A 176 -8.24 -3.75 7.73
CA LYS A 176 -6.96 -3.28 8.26
C LYS A 176 -6.33 -2.20 7.37
N THR A 177 -6.41 -2.36 6.05
CA THR A 177 -5.96 -1.33 5.09
C THR A 177 -6.78 -0.06 5.21
N GLY A 178 -8.12 -0.15 5.25
CA GLY A 178 -9.03 0.98 5.46
C GLY A 178 -8.75 1.71 6.77
N MET A 179 -8.47 0.96 7.84
CA MET A 179 -8.03 1.51 9.13
C MET A 179 -6.73 2.32 8.98
N GLY A 180 -5.76 1.79 8.24
CA GLY A 180 -4.51 2.49 7.97
C GLY A 180 -4.69 3.79 7.18
N LEU A 181 -5.58 3.79 6.17
CA LEU A 181 -5.95 5.00 5.42
C LEU A 181 -6.57 6.06 6.33
N ARG A 182 -7.56 5.68 7.13
CA ARG A 182 -8.22 6.56 8.09
C ARG A 182 -7.22 7.11 9.11
N TRP A 183 -6.41 6.26 9.72
CA TRP A 183 -5.40 6.65 10.69
C TRP A 183 -4.40 7.66 10.11
N ALA A 184 -3.93 7.42 8.88
CA ALA A 184 -2.99 8.31 8.21
C ALA A 184 -3.58 9.72 7.99
N VAL A 185 -4.85 9.81 7.59
CA VAL A 185 -5.56 11.08 7.41
C VAL A 185 -5.75 11.82 8.75
N GLU A 186 -6.15 11.10 9.80
CA GLU A 186 -6.48 11.69 11.10
C GLU A 186 -5.23 12.06 11.91
N HIS A 187 -4.22 11.21 11.94
CA HIS A 187 -3.08 11.34 12.85
C HIS A 187 -1.77 11.75 12.17
N CYS A 188 -1.60 11.47 10.89
CA CYS A 188 -0.35 11.72 10.16
C CYS A 188 -0.52 12.48 8.82
N PRO A 189 -1.34 13.55 8.73
CA PRO A 189 -1.73 14.19 7.48
C PRO A 189 -0.59 14.97 6.78
N LYS A 190 0.54 15.15 7.45
CA LYS A 190 1.70 15.90 6.94
C LYS A 190 2.79 15.00 6.33
N SER A 191 2.57 13.70 6.26
CA SER A 191 3.48 12.81 5.54
C SER A 191 3.32 13.00 4.03
N ARG A 192 4.44 13.10 3.34
CA ARG A 192 4.46 13.28 1.89
C ARG A 192 4.05 12.01 1.15
N PHE A 193 4.53 10.87 1.67
CA PHE A 193 4.26 9.54 1.15
C PHE A 193 3.88 8.59 2.26
N TYR A 194 3.10 7.59 1.91
CA TYR A 194 2.69 6.51 2.78
C TYR A 194 3.00 5.18 2.11
N MET A 195 3.68 4.29 2.80
CA MET A 195 3.96 2.96 2.30
C MET A 195 3.19 1.92 3.11
N PHE A 196 2.20 1.31 2.50
CA PHE A 196 1.57 0.11 3.03
C PHE A 196 2.42 -1.10 2.70
N VAL A 197 2.69 -1.93 3.71
CA VAL A 197 3.55 -3.11 3.54
C VAL A 197 3.19 -4.19 4.53
N ASP A 198 3.26 -5.47 4.12
CA ASP A 198 3.06 -6.60 5.02
C ASP A 198 4.32 -6.83 5.88
N ASP A 199 4.16 -7.42 7.07
CA ASP A 199 5.24 -7.61 8.06
C ASP A 199 6.29 -8.67 7.68
N ASP A 200 6.08 -9.38 6.57
CA ASP A 200 7.00 -10.38 6.00
C ASP A 200 7.83 -9.84 4.82
N TYR A 201 7.75 -8.54 4.55
CA TYR A 201 8.55 -7.88 3.53
C TYR A 201 9.81 -7.23 4.11
N TYR A 202 10.88 -7.23 3.32
CA TYR A 202 12.03 -6.36 3.54
C TYR A 202 11.95 -5.12 2.66
N VAL A 203 12.10 -3.94 3.25
CA VAL A 203 12.09 -2.66 2.52
C VAL A 203 13.49 -2.06 2.49
N SER A 204 14.02 -1.83 1.31
CA SER A 204 15.22 -1.02 1.15
C SER A 204 14.87 0.47 1.27
N ALA A 205 14.86 0.99 2.49
CA ALA A 205 14.50 2.38 2.75
C ALA A 205 15.36 3.38 1.94
N ARG A 206 16.65 3.08 1.71
CA ARG A 206 17.53 3.88 0.84
C ARG A 206 17.01 3.95 -0.60
N ASN A 207 16.65 2.80 -1.19
CA ASN A 207 16.17 2.76 -2.58
C ASN A 207 14.78 3.38 -2.69
N LEU A 208 13.93 3.18 -1.67
CA LEU A 208 12.63 3.84 -1.59
C LEU A 208 12.79 5.37 -1.60
N LEU A 209 13.63 5.91 -0.73
CA LEU A 209 13.88 7.36 -0.68
C LEU A 209 14.46 7.90 -1.99
N ARG A 210 15.36 7.14 -2.64
CA ARG A 210 15.87 7.49 -3.97
C ARG A 210 14.76 7.52 -5.02
N PHE A 211 13.91 6.50 -5.03
CA PHE A 211 12.75 6.47 -5.92
C PHE A 211 11.83 7.67 -5.68
N LEU A 212 11.46 7.94 -4.41
CA LEU A 212 10.53 9.01 -4.04
C LEU A 212 11.08 10.43 -4.29
N ARG A 213 12.38 10.57 -4.48
CA ARG A 213 13.00 11.85 -4.85
C ARG A 213 12.59 12.27 -6.27
N ASN A 214 12.63 11.33 -7.22
CA ASN A 214 12.23 11.56 -8.62
C ASN A 214 11.62 10.28 -9.22
N PRO A 215 10.36 9.96 -8.92
CA PRO A 215 9.74 8.71 -9.38
C PRO A 215 9.64 8.59 -10.90
N VAL A 216 9.53 9.71 -11.61
CA VAL A 216 9.36 9.75 -13.07
C VAL A 216 10.64 9.31 -13.79
N ASN A 217 11.80 9.75 -13.29
CA ASN A 217 13.09 9.49 -13.93
C ASN A 217 13.90 8.39 -13.23
N TYR A 218 13.33 7.71 -12.23
CA TYR A 218 13.98 6.59 -11.56
C TYR A 218 14.01 5.33 -12.46
N PRO A 219 15.10 4.57 -12.56
CA PRO A 219 16.43 4.79 -11.96
C PRO A 219 17.38 5.64 -12.82
N GLY A 220 16.92 6.16 -13.96
CA GLY A 220 17.75 6.85 -14.95
C GLY A 220 18.60 7.98 -14.35
N TYR A 221 18.01 8.83 -13.52
CA TYR A 221 18.73 9.93 -12.88
C TYR A 221 19.89 9.48 -11.95
N LEU A 222 19.91 8.20 -11.53
CA LEU A 222 21.01 7.62 -10.74
C LEU A 222 22.21 7.20 -11.60
N GLN A 223 21.97 7.05 -12.92
CA GLN A 223 22.97 6.63 -13.92
C GLN A 223 23.55 7.82 -14.66
N GLU A 224 22.89 8.98 -14.58
CA GLU A 224 23.49 10.21 -15.07
C GLU A 224 24.79 10.37 -14.26
N ASP A 225 25.92 10.19 -14.95
CA ASP A 225 27.23 10.60 -14.41
C ASP A 225 27.03 12.01 -13.85
N VAL A 226 27.57 12.28 -12.67
CA VAL A 226 27.59 13.62 -12.10
C VAL A 226 28.27 14.48 -13.16
N ILE A 227 27.46 14.90 -14.15
CA ILE A 227 27.87 15.88 -15.14
C ILE A 227 28.28 17.02 -14.22
N THR A 228 29.56 17.26 -14.21
CA THR A 228 30.19 18.40 -13.59
C THR A 228 29.22 19.55 -13.69
N PHE A 229 28.50 19.79 -12.58
CA PHE A 229 27.68 20.98 -12.47
C PHE A 229 28.59 22.11 -12.85
N ASP A 230 28.23 22.78 -13.92
CA ASP A 230 28.95 23.97 -14.35
C ASP A 230 29.03 24.87 -13.12
N GLU A 231 30.22 25.01 -12.55
CA GLU A 231 30.44 25.75 -11.29
C GLU A 231 29.83 27.15 -11.37
N GLU A 232 29.74 27.71 -12.60
CA GLU A 232 29.07 28.98 -12.86
C GLU A 232 27.55 28.91 -12.65
N LYS A 233 26.89 27.87 -13.09
CA LYS A 233 25.44 27.70 -12.86
C LYS A 233 25.11 27.44 -11.40
N LEU A 234 25.93 26.68 -10.69
CA LEU A 234 25.76 26.48 -9.25
C LEU A 234 25.97 27.77 -8.49
N LYS A 235 27.00 28.56 -8.85
CA LYS A 235 27.27 29.89 -8.27
C LYS A 235 26.12 30.87 -8.59
N GLU A 236 25.54 30.84 -9.77
CA GLU A 236 24.35 31.64 -10.10
C GLU A 236 23.08 31.22 -9.32
N GLN A 237 22.85 29.94 -9.14
CA GLN A 237 21.70 29.44 -8.35
C GLN A 237 21.88 29.72 -6.85
N ILE A 238 23.07 29.60 -6.31
CA ILE A 238 23.41 29.99 -4.92
C ILE A 238 23.27 31.49 -4.77
N LYS A 239 23.77 32.28 -5.72
CA LYS A 239 23.62 33.72 -5.75
C LYS A 239 22.19 34.21 -5.79
N SER A 240 21.31 33.50 -6.51
CA SER A 240 19.89 33.86 -6.60
C SER A 240 19.06 33.47 -5.37
N ARG A 241 19.50 32.49 -4.56
CA ARG A 241 18.79 32.03 -3.35
C ARG A 241 19.27 32.67 -2.05
N HIS A 242 20.48 33.17 -1.97
CA HIS A 242 21.03 33.81 -0.77
C HIS A 242 21.80 35.09 -1.12
N LEU A 243 21.09 36.06 -1.65
CA LEU A 243 21.67 37.39 -1.77
C LEU A 243 21.75 38.03 -0.37
N ASN A 244 22.93 38.28 0.09
CA ASN A 244 23.37 39.34 0.99
C ASN A 244 23.61 39.07 2.47
N GLN A 245 23.57 37.86 3.02
CA GLN A 245 23.91 37.74 4.45
C GLN A 245 25.03 36.75 4.83
N VAL A 246 25.51 35.91 3.92
CA VAL A 246 26.51 34.86 4.29
C VAL A 246 27.87 35.04 3.59
N MET A 247 27.98 35.89 2.61
CA MET A 247 29.22 36.00 1.77
C MET A 247 30.35 36.84 2.33
N GLU A 248 30.19 37.59 3.44
CA GLU A 248 31.26 38.36 4.02
C GLU A 248 32.14 37.60 5.05
N GLU A 249 31.66 36.42 5.53
CA GLU A 249 32.42 35.62 6.51
C GLU A 249 33.17 34.42 5.90
N GLU A 250 32.83 33.96 4.69
CA GLU A 250 33.41 32.73 4.10
C GLU A 250 34.55 32.97 3.08
N GLU A 251 34.89 34.23 2.75
CA GLU A 251 36.02 34.55 1.84
C GLU A 251 37.39 34.31 2.47
N LYS A 252 37.47 33.92 3.74
CA LYS A 252 38.75 33.71 4.46
C LYS A 252 39.16 32.26 4.66
N GLU A 253 38.34 31.27 4.27
CA GLU A 253 38.68 29.84 4.41
C GLU A 253 38.51 29.04 3.11
N SER A 254 38.94 29.56 1.98
CA SER A 254 38.92 28.80 0.74
C SER A 254 40.26 28.14 0.45
N GLU A 255 40.54 27.02 1.05
CA GLU A 255 41.42 26.01 0.44
C GLU A 255 40.93 24.59 0.80
N THR A 256 40.59 23.85 -0.26
CA THR A 256 40.16 22.43 -0.32
C THR A 256 38.66 22.19 -0.31
N PHE A 257 38.09 22.34 -1.48
CA PHE A 257 36.72 21.88 -1.73
C PHE A 257 36.71 20.34 -1.81
N ASP A 258 36.20 19.68 -0.75
CA ASP A 258 36.13 18.23 -0.65
C ASP A 258 35.00 17.67 -1.57
N PRO A 259 35.31 16.75 -2.51
CA PRO A 259 34.33 16.09 -3.36
C PRO A 259 33.23 15.37 -2.58
N ILE A 260 33.44 15.08 -1.30
CA ILE A 260 32.46 14.49 -0.40
C ILE A 260 31.34 15.48 -0.08
N HIS A 261 31.63 16.76 0.02
CA HIS A 261 30.66 17.83 0.29
C HIS A 261 29.70 18.04 -0.90
N LEU A 262 30.21 17.96 -2.13
CA LEU A 262 29.38 17.99 -3.35
C LEU A 262 28.43 16.79 -3.47
N ARG A 263 28.88 15.60 -3.03
CA ARG A 263 28.02 14.43 -2.95
C ARG A 263 26.87 14.59 -1.93
N HIS A 264 27.13 15.32 -0.84
CA HIS A 264 26.10 15.63 0.16
C HIS A 264 25.09 16.65 -0.36
N LEU A 265 25.53 17.70 -1.03
CA LEU A 265 24.65 18.72 -1.64
C LEU A 265 23.78 18.14 -2.76
N ASN A 266 24.32 17.26 -3.60
CA ASN A 266 23.53 16.54 -4.63
C ASN A 266 22.54 15.53 -4.03
N GLN A 267 22.73 15.10 -2.78
CA GLN A 267 21.75 14.30 -2.05
C GLN A 267 20.60 15.15 -1.47
N LEU A 268 20.82 16.46 -1.31
CA LEU A 268 19.85 17.40 -0.70
C LEU A 268 18.93 18.10 -1.72
N VAL A 269 19.21 18.03 -3.02
CA VAL A 269 18.29 18.57 -4.03
C VAL A 269 17.09 17.64 -4.11
N ASP A 270 16.08 17.90 -3.30
CA ASP A 270 14.77 17.32 -3.45
C ASP A 270 14.16 17.81 -4.75
N PHE A 271 13.93 16.90 -5.69
CA PHE A 271 13.01 17.17 -6.78
C PHE A 271 11.63 17.24 -6.16
N ASP A 272 11.19 18.45 -5.83
CA ASP A 272 9.87 18.64 -5.24
C ASP A 272 8.80 18.23 -6.25
N LEU A 273 8.25 17.05 -6.03
CA LEU A 273 7.01 16.69 -6.69
C LEU A 273 5.93 17.67 -6.24
N PRO A 274 5.11 18.20 -7.14
CA PRO A 274 3.97 19.02 -6.76
C PRO A 274 3.12 18.34 -5.69
N ASP A 275 2.52 19.13 -4.79
CA ASP A 275 1.73 18.58 -3.67
C ASP A 275 0.48 17.83 -4.12
N ASP A 276 -0.02 18.14 -5.32
CA ASP A 276 -1.21 17.54 -5.93
C ASP A 276 -0.92 16.25 -6.73
N VAL A 277 0.34 15.81 -6.78
CA VAL A 277 0.71 14.56 -7.49
C VAL A 277 0.03 13.36 -6.86
N ARG A 278 -0.70 12.62 -7.70
CA ARG A 278 -1.32 11.35 -7.37
C ARG A 278 -0.40 10.20 -7.74
N LEU A 279 0.53 9.86 -6.85
CA LEU A 279 1.39 8.69 -7.01
C LEU A 279 0.74 7.50 -6.31
N PHE A 280 0.46 6.44 -7.07
CA PHE A 280 0.12 5.12 -6.57
C PHE A 280 1.02 4.10 -7.29
N THR A 281 1.95 3.51 -6.58
CA THR A 281 2.99 2.66 -7.16
C THR A 281 3.28 1.43 -6.32
N GLY A 282 3.61 0.34 -7.00
CA GLY A 282 3.92 -0.96 -6.44
C GLY A 282 4.07 -1.97 -7.57
N PHE A 283 4.03 -3.26 -7.25
CA PHE A 283 4.02 -4.30 -8.28
C PHE A 283 2.64 -4.38 -8.93
N VAL A 284 2.56 -4.10 -10.23
CA VAL A 284 1.30 -4.05 -10.98
C VAL A 284 1.02 -5.39 -11.64
N PHE A 285 -0.19 -5.91 -11.45
CA PHE A 285 -0.76 -6.97 -12.27
C PHE A 285 -1.58 -6.34 -13.40
N PRO A 286 -1.03 -6.26 -14.63
CA PRO A 286 -1.71 -5.56 -15.73
C PRO A 286 -2.91 -6.35 -16.26
N ARG A 287 -2.89 -7.67 -16.13
CA ARG A 287 -3.92 -8.56 -16.62
C ARG A 287 -3.89 -9.88 -15.84
N SER A 288 -4.76 -10.07 -14.89
CA SER A 288 -4.88 -11.30 -14.11
C SER A 288 -6.31 -11.82 -14.12
N ARG A 289 -6.48 -13.13 -13.98
CA ARG A 289 -7.80 -13.78 -13.96
C ARG A 289 -8.30 -13.96 -12.53
N PRO A 290 -9.61 -13.77 -12.27
CA PRO A 290 -10.21 -14.17 -11.01
C PRO A 290 -10.06 -15.68 -10.76
N HIS A 291 -9.80 -16.06 -9.52
CA HIS A 291 -9.73 -17.47 -9.14
C HIS A 291 -11.12 -18.07 -9.00
N ARG A 292 -11.50 -19.01 -9.90
CA ARG A 292 -12.82 -19.64 -9.92
C ARG A 292 -12.83 -21.05 -9.30
N HIS A 293 -11.69 -21.51 -8.81
CA HIS A 293 -11.59 -22.80 -8.12
C HIS A 293 -12.10 -22.68 -6.69
N LYS A 294 -13.17 -23.42 -6.33
CA LYS A 294 -13.90 -23.26 -5.06
C LYS A 294 -13.04 -23.53 -3.79
N SER A 295 -11.97 -24.33 -3.88
CA SER A 295 -11.08 -24.57 -2.76
C SER A 295 -9.97 -23.52 -2.62
N SER A 296 -9.84 -22.59 -3.56
CA SER A 296 -8.86 -21.50 -3.46
C SER A 296 -9.25 -20.52 -2.36
N LYS A 297 -8.31 -20.11 -1.55
CA LYS A 297 -8.53 -19.00 -0.59
C LYS A 297 -8.83 -17.67 -1.28
N TRP A 298 -8.51 -17.55 -2.57
CA TRP A 298 -8.81 -16.39 -3.42
C TRP A 298 -9.99 -16.65 -4.37
N PHE A 299 -10.85 -17.61 -4.05
CA PHE A 299 -12.04 -17.86 -4.86
C PHE A 299 -12.95 -16.64 -4.91
N VAL A 300 -13.37 -16.26 -6.11
CA VAL A 300 -14.30 -15.16 -6.39
C VAL A 300 -15.46 -15.69 -7.19
N ASP A 301 -16.69 -15.44 -6.75
CA ASP A 301 -17.93 -15.81 -7.45
C ASP A 301 -18.23 -14.83 -8.60
N LEU A 302 -19.10 -15.25 -9.53
CA LEU A 302 -19.59 -14.38 -10.61
C LEU A 302 -20.48 -13.24 -10.10
N GLU A 303 -21.18 -13.43 -8.97
CA GLU A 303 -21.98 -12.39 -8.34
C GLU A 303 -21.10 -11.29 -7.75
N GLU A 304 -19.91 -11.66 -7.26
CA GLU A 304 -18.93 -10.72 -6.72
C GLU A 304 -18.18 -9.98 -7.83
N TYR A 305 -17.74 -10.74 -8.86
CA TYR A 305 -17.06 -10.17 -10.02
C TYR A 305 -17.31 -11.03 -11.28
N PRO A 306 -18.10 -10.53 -12.26
CA PRO A 306 -18.55 -11.35 -13.38
C PRO A 306 -17.56 -11.52 -14.52
N TYR A 307 -16.50 -10.69 -14.59
CA TYR A 307 -15.61 -10.62 -15.75
C TYR A 307 -14.48 -11.65 -15.70
N ASP A 308 -13.90 -11.94 -16.87
CA ASP A 308 -12.84 -12.92 -17.07
C ASP A 308 -11.44 -12.43 -16.71
N PHE A 309 -11.24 -11.10 -16.64
CA PHE A 309 -10.01 -10.46 -16.18
C PHE A 309 -10.30 -9.36 -15.17
N TRP A 310 -9.37 -9.17 -14.23
CA TRP A 310 -9.33 -8.00 -13.38
C TRP A 310 -8.84 -6.78 -14.15
N PRO A 311 -9.30 -5.56 -13.83
CA PRO A 311 -8.60 -4.35 -14.23
C PRO A 311 -7.17 -4.36 -13.70
N PRO A 312 -6.23 -3.62 -14.30
CA PRO A 312 -4.89 -3.48 -13.75
C PRO A 312 -4.95 -3.04 -12.28
N TYR A 313 -4.24 -3.73 -11.41
CA TYR A 313 -4.18 -3.40 -9.98
C TYR A 313 -2.78 -3.56 -9.40
N VAL A 314 -2.51 -2.79 -8.36
CA VAL A 314 -1.27 -2.91 -7.57
C VAL A 314 -1.48 -3.96 -6.48
N THR A 315 -0.49 -4.85 -6.30
CA THR A 315 -0.56 -5.89 -5.26
C THR A 315 -0.65 -5.28 -3.85
N ALA A 316 -1.45 -5.89 -3.00
CA ALA A 316 -1.66 -5.42 -1.64
C ALA A 316 -0.45 -5.60 -0.70
N GLY A 317 0.55 -6.43 -1.07
CA GLY A 317 1.67 -6.77 -0.19
C GLY A 317 2.61 -5.61 0.12
N ALA A 318 2.89 -4.75 -0.88
CA ALA A 318 3.70 -3.54 -0.69
C ALA A 318 3.40 -2.50 -1.77
N TYR A 319 3.02 -1.28 -1.37
CA TYR A 319 2.78 -0.18 -2.29
C TYR A 319 2.95 1.18 -1.60
N VAL A 320 3.16 2.21 -2.41
CA VAL A 320 3.35 3.58 -1.97
C VAL A 320 2.28 4.48 -2.54
N LEU A 321 1.79 5.38 -1.71
CA LEU A 321 0.84 6.43 -2.06
C LEU A 321 1.47 7.79 -1.76
N SER A 322 1.25 8.78 -2.63
CA SER A 322 1.38 10.17 -2.25
C SER A 322 0.22 10.58 -1.33
N ARG A 323 0.35 11.72 -0.66
CA ARG A 323 -0.72 12.26 0.19
C ARG A 323 -2.04 12.39 -0.54
N GLU A 324 -2.04 12.92 -1.76
CA GLU A 324 -3.27 13.09 -2.54
C GLU A 324 -3.89 11.75 -2.95
N ALA A 325 -3.07 10.77 -3.36
CA ALA A 325 -3.57 9.43 -3.65
C ALA A 325 -4.15 8.74 -2.42
N LEU A 326 -3.54 8.94 -1.25
CA LEU A 326 -4.07 8.41 0.02
C LEU A 326 -5.44 9.01 0.35
N LEU A 327 -5.60 10.33 0.21
CA LEU A 327 -6.88 11.01 0.44
C LEU A 327 -7.96 10.52 -0.54
N ASP A 328 -7.62 10.38 -1.82
CA ASP A 328 -8.53 9.83 -2.81
C ASP A 328 -8.96 8.41 -2.45
N MET A 329 -8.04 7.53 -2.07
CA MET A 329 -8.36 6.16 -1.63
C MET A 329 -9.22 6.13 -0.36
N TYR A 330 -8.91 6.98 0.61
CA TYR A 330 -9.68 7.07 1.86
C TYR A 330 -11.13 7.46 1.58
N PHE A 331 -11.37 8.56 0.84
CA PHE A 331 -12.73 8.99 0.52
C PHE A 331 -13.45 8.02 -0.42
N THR A 332 -12.75 7.43 -1.39
CA THR A 332 -13.31 6.40 -2.27
C THR A 332 -13.78 5.17 -1.49
N SER A 333 -13.07 4.80 -0.42
CA SER A 333 -13.40 3.61 0.39
C SER A 333 -14.81 3.65 1.01
N TYR A 334 -15.37 4.84 1.23
CA TYR A 334 -16.76 4.98 1.71
C TYR A 334 -17.81 4.58 0.67
N TYR A 335 -17.49 4.70 -0.62
CA TYR A 335 -18.43 4.49 -1.73
C TYR A 335 -18.09 3.29 -2.59
N THR A 336 -17.10 2.53 -2.20
CA THR A 336 -16.69 1.32 -2.90
C THR A 336 -17.06 0.08 -2.09
N LYS A 337 -17.66 -0.89 -2.75
CA LYS A 337 -17.99 -2.18 -2.12
C LYS A 337 -16.71 -2.92 -1.74
N VAL A 338 -16.57 -3.20 -0.46
CA VAL A 338 -15.43 -3.98 0.04
C VAL A 338 -15.62 -5.45 -0.33
N THR A 339 -14.73 -5.98 -1.14
CA THR A 339 -14.68 -7.41 -1.41
C THR A 339 -13.92 -8.11 -0.29
N LYS A 340 -14.46 -9.22 0.21
CA LYS A 340 -13.88 -9.95 1.36
C LYS A 340 -12.58 -10.72 1.03
N ARG A 341 -12.12 -10.70 -0.23
CA ARG A 341 -11.13 -11.66 -0.73
C ARG A 341 -10.08 -11.12 -1.70
N ILE A 342 -9.78 -9.82 -1.65
CA ILE A 342 -8.67 -9.26 -2.43
C ILE A 342 -7.46 -8.99 -1.56
#